data_24e47db1cb0358e91d4c5e810a203f91
#
_entry.id   24e47db1cb0358e91d4c5e810a203f91
#
_cell.length_a   1.000
_cell.length_b   1.000
_cell.length_c   1.000
_cell.angle_alpha   90.00
_cell.angle_beta   90.00
_cell.angle_gamma   90.00
#
_symmetry.space_group_name_H-M   'P 1'
#
loop_
_entity.id
_entity.type
_entity.pdbx_description
1 polymer ?
#
loop_
_entity_poly.entity_id
_entity_poly.type
_entity_poly.pdbx_seq_one_letter_code
_entity_poly.pdbx_strand_id
1 'polypeptide(L)'
;LQTDPHELVNLATDPKLRDRLADMRMALRRRMIETRDMGLIPEPILEDVGREAGNKYLAFLKKDRGEQTLRLIEAITAGEANDGAKLLEYAKSPDPATRYWAAVWLGVNKTAEGKSTLLKLSADPVPAVRVAAAQALCKFGELGQMKVLVEHIEDPNLLVGMFALRAIEELGDAGKASREAIASAQKSKYEFSRRIARRLTTK
;
A
#
# COMPACT_ATOMS: atom_id res chain seq x y z
N LEU A 1 0.95 -31.63 4.40
CA LEU A 1 2.19 -32.13 3.73
C LEU A 1 2.12 -33.62 3.41
N GLN A 2 1.57 -34.51 4.29
CA GLN A 2 1.50 -35.95 4.00
C GLN A 2 0.62 -36.29 2.80
N THR A 3 -0.52 -35.60 2.64
CA THR A 3 -1.49 -35.82 1.56
C THR A 3 -1.35 -34.84 0.39
N ASP A 4 -0.66 -33.73 0.61
CA ASP A 4 -0.37 -32.69 -0.40
C ASP A 4 1.05 -32.15 -0.16
N PRO A 5 2.09 -32.89 -0.59
CA PRO A 5 3.49 -32.52 -0.34
C PRO A 5 3.92 -31.23 -1.07
N HIS A 6 3.19 -30.84 -2.10
CA HIS A 6 3.46 -29.62 -2.88
C HIS A 6 2.55 -28.44 -2.53
N GLU A 7 1.69 -28.61 -1.52
CA GLU A 7 0.77 -27.57 -1.04
C GLU A 7 -0.10 -26.93 -2.15
N LEU A 8 -0.59 -27.75 -3.10
CA LEU A 8 -1.38 -27.31 -4.25
C LEU A 8 -2.82 -26.95 -3.88
N VAL A 9 -3.32 -27.49 -2.76
CA VAL A 9 -4.68 -27.27 -2.30
C VAL A 9 -4.73 -26.19 -1.23
N ASN A 10 -5.36 -25.05 -1.54
CA ASN A 10 -5.56 -23.99 -0.56
C ASN A 10 -6.62 -24.39 0.48
N LEU A 11 -6.19 -24.66 1.69
CA LEU A 11 -7.05 -25.08 2.81
C LEU A 11 -7.68 -23.90 3.58
N ALA A 12 -7.36 -22.65 3.25
CA ALA A 12 -7.85 -21.47 3.97
C ALA A 12 -9.39 -21.29 3.86
N THR A 13 -10.02 -21.93 2.89
CA THR A 13 -11.47 -21.90 2.69
C THR A 13 -12.18 -23.15 3.23
N ASP A 14 -11.46 -24.13 3.77
CA ASP A 14 -12.05 -25.33 4.34
C ASP A 14 -12.75 -25.01 5.67
N PRO A 15 -14.09 -25.22 5.79
CA PRO A 15 -14.81 -24.95 7.02
C PRO A 15 -14.32 -25.76 8.22
N LYS A 16 -13.76 -26.95 8.01
CA LYS A 16 -13.22 -27.82 9.06
C LYS A 16 -11.93 -27.27 9.68
N LEU A 17 -11.25 -26.39 8.98
CA LEU A 17 -9.98 -25.80 9.42
C LEU A 17 -10.12 -24.34 9.86
N ARG A 18 -11.36 -23.82 9.95
CA ARG A 18 -11.64 -22.41 10.29
C ARG A 18 -11.00 -21.99 11.63
N ASP A 19 -11.19 -22.79 12.67
CA ASP A 19 -10.67 -22.47 14.01
C ASP A 19 -9.15 -22.53 14.02
N ARG A 20 -8.56 -23.53 13.36
CA ARG A 20 -7.10 -23.62 13.22
C ARG A 20 -6.52 -22.43 12.46
N LEU A 21 -7.19 -21.99 11.41
CA LEU A 21 -6.77 -20.78 10.65
C LEU A 21 -6.84 -19.54 11.54
N ALA A 22 -7.90 -19.40 12.35
CA ALA A 22 -8.04 -18.29 13.29
C ALA A 22 -6.91 -18.29 14.33
N ASP A 23 -6.60 -19.45 14.92
CA ASP A 23 -5.50 -19.59 15.88
C ASP A 23 -4.14 -19.25 15.27
N MET A 24 -3.85 -19.73 14.05
CA MET A 24 -2.61 -19.42 13.35
C MET A 24 -2.50 -17.91 13.04
N ARG A 25 -3.59 -17.27 12.63
CA ARG A 25 -3.63 -15.82 12.40
C ARG A 25 -3.40 -15.03 13.69
N MET A 26 -4.00 -15.46 14.80
CA MET A 26 -3.76 -14.83 16.12
C MET A 26 -2.30 -14.99 16.56
N ALA A 27 -1.73 -16.18 16.40
CA ALA A 27 -0.32 -16.43 16.73
C ALA A 27 0.63 -15.57 15.90
N LEU A 28 0.37 -15.46 14.58
CA LEU A 28 1.14 -14.59 13.68
C LEU A 28 1.06 -13.12 14.11
N ARG A 29 -0.15 -12.60 14.35
CA ARG A 29 -0.35 -11.20 14.79
C ARG A 29 0.40 -10.91 16.09
N ARG A 30 0.29 -11.80 17.08
CA ARG A 30 1.04 -11.69 18.34
C ARG A 30 2.54 -11.61 18.07
N ARG A 31 3.06 -12.50 17.24
CA ARG A 31 4.48 -12.53 16.88
C ARG A 31 4.93 -11.24 16.21
N MET A 32 4.17 -10.74 15.26
CA MET A 32 4.47 -9.47 14.59
C MET A 32 4.55 -8.29 15.57
N ILE A 33 3.63 -8.20 16.53
CA ILE A 33 3.64 -7.16 17.57
C ILE A 33 4.86 -7.31 18.48
N GLU A 34 5.12 -8.51 18.99
CA GLU A 34 6.24 -8.82 19.89
C GLU A 34 7.60 -8.51 19.23
N THR A 35 7.74 -8.85 17.96
CA THR A 35 8.96 -8.59 17.17
C THR A 35 9.02 -7.20 16.60
N ARG A 36 7.98 -6.37 16.80
CA ARG A 36 7.88 -5.01 16.23
C ARG A 36 8.07 -5.02 14.71
N ASP A 37 7.39 -5.97 14.04
CA ASP A 37 7.54 -6.21 12.62
C ASP A 37 7.22 -4.94 11.81
N MET A 38 8.14 -4.55 10.96
CA MET A 38 8.00 -3.38 10.07
C MET A 38 7.52 -3.74 8.67
N GLY A 39 7.26 -5.01 8.38
CA GLY A 39 6.86 -5.48 7.05
C GLY A 39 5.52 -4.94 6.56
N LEU A 40 4.69 -4.39 7.46
CA LEU A 40 3.43 -3.73 7.11
C LEU A 40 3.60 -2.23 6.82
N ILE A 41 4.76 -1.64 7.09
CA ILE A 41 5.03 -0.24 6.76
C ILE A 41 5.35 -0.18 5.27
N PRO A 42 4.62 0.63 4.46
CA PRO A 42 4.94 0.78 3.04
C PRO A 42 6.39 1.20 2.83
N GLU A 43 7.10 0.53 1.94
CA GLU A 43 8.55 0.75 1.73
C GLU A 43 8.94 2.22 1.50
N PRO A 44 8.18 3.03 0.72
CA PRO A 44 8.51 4.45 0.57
C PRO A 44 8.49 5.22 1.89
N ILE A 45 7.52 4.91 2.77
CA ILE A 45 7.42 5.54 4.11
C ILE A 45 8.56 5.07 5.00
N LEU A 46 8.88 3.77 4.96
CA LEU A 46 10.00 3.22 5.72
C LEU A 46 11.35 3.80 5.27
N GLU A 47 11.52 4.07 3.97
CA GLU A 47 12.72 4.70 3.42
C GLU A 47 12.90 6.13 3.97
N ASP A 48 11.85 6.94 3.97
CA ASP A 48 11.90 8.32 4.46
C ASP A 48 12.17 8.35 5.97
N VAL A 49 11.47 7.54 6.75
CA VAL A 49 11.70 7.41 8.20
C VAL A 49 13.13 6.93 8.50
N GLY A 50 13.65 6.01 7.70
CA GLY A 50 15.02 5.52 7.81
C GLY A 50 16.06 6.59 7.50
N ARG A 51 15.81 7.41 6.48
CA ARG A 51 16.67 8.53 6.10
C ARG A 51 16.72 9.60 7.19
N GLU A 52 15.57 9.98 7.75
CA GLU A 52 15.48 10.94 8.85
C GLU A 52 16.18 10.45 10.13
N ALA A 53 16.11 9.16 10.42
CA ALA A 53 16.73 8.55 11.60
C ALA A 53 18.22 8.19 11.42
N GLY A 54 18.73 8.26 10.18
CA GLY A 54 20.08 7.82 9.79
C GLY A 54 20.12 6.42 9.17
N ASN A 55 19.27 5.52 9.59
CA ASN A 55 18.97 4.25 8.92
C ASN A 55 17.67 3.62 9.46
N LYS A 56 17.15 2.62 8.76
CA LYS A 56 15.88 1.94 9.11
C LYS A 56 15.94 1.25 10.48
N TYR A 57 17.06 0.71 10.87
CA TYR A 57 17.24 0.08 12.16
C TYR A 57 17.16 1.07 13.32
N LEU A 58 17.80 2.24 13.19
CA LEU A 58 17.69 3.30 14.18
C LEU A 58 16.26 3.84 14.30
N ALA A 59 15.56 3.93 13.20
CA ALA A 59 14.13 4.26 13.21
C ALA A 59 13.30 3.23 14.00
N PHE A 60 13.62 1.95 13.85
CA PHE A 60 13.01 0.86 14.60
C PHE A 60 13.27 0.98 16.11
N LEU A 61 14.47 1.37 16.54
CA LEU A 61 14.81 1.46 17.95
C LEU A 61 14.21 2.68 18.67
N LYS A 62 13.99 3.80 17.95
CA LYS A 62 13.62 5.10 18.55
C LYS A 62 12.15 5.20 19.00
N LYS A 63 11.25 4.34 18.50
CA LYS A 63 9.82 4.42 18.78
C LYS A 63 9.28 3.06 19.19
N ASP A 64 8.18 3.06 19.94
CA ASP A 64 7.41 1.83 20.14
C ASP A 64 6.75 1.43 18.83
N ARG A 65 7.28 0.38 18.21
CA ARG A 65 6.77 -0.16 16.96
C ARG A 65 5.69 -1.21 17.16
N GLY A 66 5.57 -1.77 18.35
CA GLY A 66 4.53 -2.74 18.67
C GLY A 66 3.13 -2.15 18.53
N GLU A 67 2.91 -0.94 19.06
CA GLU A 67 1.64 -0.23 18.90
C GLU A 67 1.38 0.17 17.44
N GLN A 68 2.42 0.59 16.69
CA GLN A 68 2.27 0.88 15.29
C GLN A 68 1.90 -0.38 14.50
N THR A 69 2.60 -1.50 14.77
CA THR A 69 2.31 -2.79 14.13
C THR A 69 0.88 -3.22 14.42
N LEU A 70 0.40 -3.07 15.66
CA LEU A 70 -0.99 -3.35 16.03
C LEU A 70 -1.97 -2.50 15.20
N ARG A 71 -1.77 -1.18 15.14
CA ARG A 71 -2.63 -0.28 14.36
C ARG A 71 -2.66 -0.64 12.88
N LEU A 72 -1.54 -1.03 12.30
CA LEU A 72 -1.47 -1.46 10.90
C LEU A 72 -2.25 -2.77 10.67
N ILE A 73 -2.11 -3.74 11.59
CA ILE A 73 -2.89 -4.99 11.56
C ILE A 73 -4.39 -4.67 11.65
N GLU A 74 -4.80 -3.76 12.54
CA GLU A 74 -6.20 -3.36 12.70
C GLU A 74 -6.74 -2.66 11.45
N ALA A 75 -5.98 -1.75 10.84
CA ALA A 75 -6.39 -1.06 9.61
C ALA A 75 -6.57 -2.05 8.45
N ILE A 76 -5.65 -3.01 8.29
CA ILE A 76 -5.76 -4.07 7.27
C ILE A 76 -6.96 -4.97 7.55
N THR A 77 -7.16 -5.36 8.82
CA THR A 77 -8.30 -6.20 9.23
C THR A 77 -9.65 -5.50 8.99
N ALA A 78 -9.72 -4.19 9.25
CA ALA A 78 -10.91 -3.40 8.94
C ALA A 78 -11.19 -3.39 7.41
N GLY A 79 -10.14 -3.32 6.60
CA GLY A 79 -10.25 -3.43 5.14
C GLY A 79 -10.77 -4.80 4.69
N GLU A 80 -10.20 -5.88 5.20
CA GLU A 80 -10.64 -7.25 4.92
C GLU A 80 -12.11 -7.49 5.34
N ALA A 81 -12.54 -6.88 6.44
CA ALA A 81 -13.91 -6.95 6.95
C ALA A 81 -14.88 -5.98 6.24
N ASN A 82 -14.40 -5.16 5.31
CA ASN A 82 -15.18 -4.07 4.67
C ASN A 82 -15.79 -3.09 5.69
N ASP A 83 -15.07 -2.82 6.80
CA ASP A 83 -15.50 -1.87 7.85
C ASP A 83 -15.16 -0.44 7.43
N GLY A 84 -16.04 0.16 6.63
CA GLY A 84 -15.87 1.51 6.10
C GLY A 84 -15.73 2.57 7.18
N ALA A 85 -16.44 2.43 8.30
CA ALA A 85 -16.39 3.40 9.41
C ALA A 85 -14.99 3.45 10.04
N LYS A 86 -14.40 2.30 10.34
CA LYS A 86 -13.02 2.23 10.83
C LYS A 86 -11.99 2.70 9.81
N LEU A 87 -12.17 2.39 8.53
CA LEU A 87 -11.29 2.89 7.48
C LEU A 87 -11.30 4.42 7.39
N LEU A 88 -12.46 5.06 7.55
CA LEU A 88 -12.59 6.53 7.59
C LEU A 88 -11.93 7.13 8.84
N GLU A 89 -11.91 6.40 9.96
CA GLU A 89 -11.16 6.79 11.16
C GLU A 89 -9.65 6.67 10.94
N TYR A 90 -9.17 5.53 10.44
CA TYR A 90 -7.75 5.32 10.14
C TYR A 90 -7.19 6.27 9.08
N ALA A 91 -8.01 6.74 8.17
CA ALA A 91 -7.64 7.79 7.20
C ALA A 91 -7.25 9.13 7.86
N LYS A 92 -7.61 9.35 9.12
CA LYS A 92 -7.26 10.55 9.92
C LYS A 92 -6.08 10.29 10.87
N SER A 93 -5.50 9.10 10.86
CA SER A 93 -4.40 8.72 11.75
C SER A 93 -3.21 9.69 11.62
N PRO A 94 -2.51 10.03 12.72
CA PRO A 94 -1.25 10.75 12.64
C PRO A 94 -0.15 9.92 11.95
N ASP A 95 -0.24 8.59 11.99
CA ASP A 95 0.71 7.69 11.35
C ASP A 95 0.45 7.56 9.83
N PRO A 96 1.40 7.93 8.97
CA PRO A 96 1.20 7.90 7.53
C PRO A 96 1.03 6.47 6.97
N ALA A 97 1.60 5.45 7.59
CA ALA A 97 1.44 4.08 7.15
C ALA A 97 0.00 3.59 7.36
N THR A 98 -0.63 4.01 8.47
CA THR A 98 -2.04 3.75 8.74
C THR A 98 -2.95 4.46 7.72
N ARG A 99 -2.68 5.73 7.40
CA ARG A 99 -3.43 6.46 6.36
C ARG A 99 -3.27 5.83 4.96
N TYR A 100 -2.06 5.34 4.66
CA TYR A 100 -1.80 4.62 3.41
C TYR A 100 -2.70 3.39 3.27
N TRP A 101 -2.72 2.52 4.28
CA TRP A 101 -3.58 1.33 4.25
C TRP A 101 -5.06 1.65 4.23
N ALA A 102 -5.49 2.71 4.94
CA ALA A 102 -6.85 3.20 4.85
C ALA A 102 -7.20 3.62 3.40
N ALA A 103 -6.31 4.35 2.71
CA ALA A 103 -6.52 4.74 1.32
C ALA A 103 -6.62 3.53 0.39
N VAL A 104 -5.72 2.55 0.53
CA VAL A 104 -5.75 1.30 -0.26
C VAL A 104 -7.09 0.59 -0.09
N TRP A 105 -7.52 0.35 1.16
CA TRP A 105 -8.73 -0.42 1.45
C TRP A 105 -10.03 0.34 1.13
N LEU A 106 -10.07 1.66 1.30
CA LEU A 106 -11.18 2.47 0.81
C LEU A 106 -11.34 2.34 -0.71
N GLY A 107 -10.22 2.25 -1.45
CA GLY A 107 -10.22 2.02 -2.89
C GLY A 107 -10.63 0.62 -3.29
N VAL A 108 -10.22 -0.41 -2.54
CA VAL A 108 -10.59 -1.82 -2.77
C VAL A 108 -12.07 -2.05 -2.49
N ASN A 109 -12.55 -1.56 -1.35
CA ASN A 109 -13.92 -1.78 -0.88
C ASN A 109 -14.94 -0.86 -1.57
N LYS A 110 -14.48 0.19 -2.26
CA LYS A 110 -15.33 1.17 -2.95
C LYS A 110 -16.46 1.72 -2.07
N THR A 111 -16.15 2.05 -0.81
CA THR A 111 -17.12 2.65 0.11
C THR A 111 -17.59 4.01 -0.40
N ALA A 112 -18.90 4.28 -0.37
CA ALA A 112 -19.46 5.52 -0.92
C ALA A 112 -18.86 6.77 -0.29
N GLU A 113 -18.70 6.78 1.02
CA GLU A 113 -18.11 7.86 1.81
C GLU A 113 -16.58 7.96 1.64
N GLY A 114 -15.96 6.88 1.16
CA GLY A 114 -14.51 6.79 0.96
C GLY A 114 -13.99 7.79 -0.07
N LYS A 115 -14.76 8.10 -1.11
CA LYS A 115 -14.35 9.00 -2.19
C LYS A 115 -13.96 10.38 -1.67
N SER A 116 -14.76 11.00 -0.80
CA SER A 116 -14.46 12.33 -0.25
C SER A 116 -13.22 12.31 0.64
N THR A 117 -12.99 11.23 1.37
CA THR A 117 -11.80 11.03 2.19
C THR A 117 -10.56 10.82 1.32
N LEU A 118 -10.65 10.01 0.26
CA LEU A 118 -9.57 9.81 -0.70
C LEU A 118 -9.16 11.10 -1.41
N LEU A 119 -10.12 11.99 -1.73
CA LEU A 119 -9.82 13.31 -2.29
C LEU A 119 -8.99 14.17 -1.32
N LYS A 120 -9.20 14.06 -0.01
CA LYS A 120 -8.35 14.73 0.98
C LYS A 120 -6.97 14.07 1.06
N LEU A 121 -6.90 12.74 1.05
CA LEU A 121 -5.64 12.00 1.09
C LEU A 121 -4.82 12.14 -0.21
N SER A 122 -5.42 12.49 -1.34
CA SER A 122 -4.66 12.80 -2.56
C SER A 122 -3.84 14.10 -2.47
N ALA A 123 -4.05 14.89 -1.41
CA ALA A 123 -3.25 16.04 -1.01
C ALA A 123 -2.50 15.82 0.32
N ASP A 124 -2.31 14.57 0.77
CA ASP A 124 -1.60 14.23 2.01
C ASP A 124 -0.16 14.75 1.98
N PRO A 125 0.42 15.19 3.11
CA PRO A 125 1.81 15.61 3.16
C PRO A 125 2.80 14.51 2.73
N VAL A 126 2.43 13.23 2.90
CA VAL A 126 3.31 12.09 2.57
C VAL A 126 3.05 11.59 1.15
N PRO A 127 4.04 11.62 0.25
CA PRO A 127 3.88 11.24 -1.16
C PRO A 127 3.28 9.85 -1.38
N ALA A 128 3.71 8.85 -0.61
CA ALA A 128 3.18 7.49 -0.73
C ALA A 128 1.67 7.40 -0.44
N VAL A 129 1.16 8.21 0.50
CA VAL A 129 -0.28 8.29 0.79
C VAL A 129 -1.03 8.94 -0.37
N ARG A 130 -0.47 10.02 -0.96
CA ARG A 130 -1.05 10.65 -2.16
C ARG A 130 -1.18 9.67 -3.31
N VAL A 131 -0.13 8.89 -3.58
CA VAL A 131 -0.12 7.87 -4.65
C VAL A 131 -1.20 6.81 -4.39
N ALA A 132 -1.31 6.28 -3.18
CA ALA A 132 -2.33 5.29 -2.84
C ALA A 132 -3.76 5.85 -3.01
N ALA A 133 -3.99 7.08 -2.53
CA ALA A 133 -5.28 7.74 -2.65
C ALA A 133 -5.65 8.06 -4.12
N ALA A 134 -4.70 8.54 -4.91
CA ALA A 134 -4.91 8.83 -6.33
C ALA A 134 -5.22 7.56 -7.12
N GLN A 135 -4.50 6.46 -6.88
CA GLN A 135 -4.80 5.16 -7.47
C GLN A 135 -6.22 4.70 -7.11
N ALA A 136 -6.58 4.79 -5.82
CA ALA A 136 -7.91 4.44 -5.36
C ALA A 136 -9.00 5.26 -6.07
N LEU A 137 -8.81 6.58 -6.18
CA LEU A 137 -9.74 7.47 -6.89
C LEU A 137 -9.86 7.14 -8.38
N CYS A 138 -8.77 6.81 -9.05
CA CYS A 138 -8.82 6.34 -10.44
C CYS A 138 -9.65 5.06 -10.58
N LYS A 139 -9.58 4.13 -9.61
CA LYS A 139 -10.44 2.93 -9.56
C LYS A 139 -11.92 3.25 -9.31
N PHE A 140 -12.24 4.42 -8.74
CA PHE A 140 -13.59 4.98 -8.67
C PHE A 140 -14.04 5.69 -9.96
N GLY A 141 -13.18 5.78 -10.97
CA GLY A 141 -13.45 6.50 -12.23
C GLY A 141 -13.01 7.97 -12.24
N GLU A 142 -12.40 8.46 -11.15
CA GLU A 142 -11.86 9.83 -11.09
C GLU A 142 -10.52 9.93 -11.82
N LEU A 143 -10.53 9.75 -13.14
CA LEU A 143 -9.31 9.68 -13.95
C LEU A 143 -8.49 11.00 -13.95
N GLY A 144 -9.08 12.12 -13.55
CA GLY A 144 -8.34 13.37 -13.31
C GLY A 144 -7.26 13.26 -12.24
N GLN A 145 -7.34 12.25 -11.36
CA GLN A 145 -6.32 11.98 -10.34
C GLN A 145 -5.06 11.27 -10.90
N MET A 146 -5.10 10.84 -12.16
CA MET A 146 -3.92 10.33 -12.86
C MET A 146 -2.74 11.31 -12.82
N LYS A 147 -3.04 12.63 -12.86
CA LYS A 147 -2.01 13.68 -12.72
C LYS A 147 -1.15 13.52 -11.47
N VAL A 148 -1.76 13.14 -10.33
CA VAL A 148 -1.02 12.93 -9.07
C VAL A 148 -0.05 11.76 -9.21
N LEU A 149 -0.45 10.67 -9.88
CA LEU A 149 0.44 9.54 -10.14
C LEU A 149 1.60 9.95 -11.04
N VAL A 150 1.31 10.69 -12.12
CA VAL A 150 2.31 11.18 -13.08
C VAL A 150 3.32 12.11 -12.41
N GLU A 151 2.86 13.05 -11.59
CA GLU A 151 3.72 13.97 -10.82
C GLU A 151 4.72 13.26 -9.92
N HIS A 152 4.37 12.04 -9.44
CA HIS A 152 5.22 11.27 -8.53
C HIS A 152 6.14 10.26 -9.22
N ILE A 153 6.10 10.13 -10.56
CA ILE A 153 7.01 9.22 -11.29
C ILE A 153 8.48 9.55 -11.03
N GLU A 154 8.82 10.84 -10.99
CA GLU A 154 10.19 11.34 -10.75
C GLU A 154 10.39 11.83 -9.31
N ASP A 155 9.65 11.27 -8.35
CA ASP A 155 9.78 11.62 -6.93
C ASP A 155 11.22 11.39 -6.43
N PRO A 156 11.78 12.29 -5.61
CA PRO A 156 13.10 12.10 -5.00
C PRO A 156 13.25 10.81 -4.22
N ASN A 157 12.18 10.33 -3.59
CA ASN A 157 12.10 8.98 -3.07
C ASN A 157 11.77 8.01 -4.22
N LEU A 158 12.79 7.31 -4.71
CA LEU A 158 12.67 6.40 -5.86
C LEU A 158 11.61 5.31 -5.70
N LEU A 159 11.29 4.93 -4.45
CA LEU A 159 10.24 3.97 -4.15
C LEU A 159 8.85 4.57 -4.34
N VAL A 160 8.66 5.86 -4.07
CA VAL A 160 7.42 6.57 -4.41
C VAL A 160 7.19 6.55 -5.92
N GLY A 161 8.24 6.87 -6.71
CA GLY A 161 8.17 6.82 -8.18
C GLY A 161 7.82 5.43 -8.71
N MET A 162 8.42 4.39 -8.12
CA MET A 162 8.09 3.00 -8.46
C MET A 162 6.61 2.68 -8.13
N PHE A 163 6.11 3.12 -6.97
CA PHE A 163 4.72 2.90 -6.57
C PHE A 163 3.75 3.63 -7.49
N ALA A 164 4.08 4.85 -7.91
CA ALA A 164 3.30 5.60 -8.90
C ALA A 164 3.20 4.88 -10.24
N LEU A 165 4.33 4.38 -10.76
CA LEU A 165 4.36 3.58 -11.99
C LEU A 165 3.57 2.28 -11.86
N ARG A 166 3.67 1.58 -10.73
CA ARG A 166 2.87 0.38 -10.43
C ARG A 166 1.39 0.70 -10.40
N ALA A 167 1.01 1.80 -9.76
CA ALA A 167 -0.38 2.25 -9.72
C ALA A 167 -0.93 2.50 -11.14
N ILE A 168 -0.15 3.16 -12.01
CA ILE A 168 -0.50 3.39 -13.41
C ILE A 168 -0.62 2.06 -14.18
N GLU A 169 0.31 1.12 -13.96
CA GLU A 169 0.27 -0.21 -14.58
C GLU A 169 -1.01 -0.97 -14.21
N GLU A 170 -1.40 -0.95 -12.94
CA GLU A 170 -2.60 -1.63 -12.43
C GLU A 170 -3.91 -1.00 -12.92
N LEU A 171 -3.89 0.27 -13.36
CA LEU A 171 -5.03 0.93 -13.98
C LEU A 171 -5.24 0.53 -15.45
N GLY A 172 -4.34 -0.26 -16.03
CA GLY A 172 -4.48 -0.83 -17.38
C GLY A 172 -4.66 0.24 -18.46
N ASP A 173 -5.75 0.15 -19.23
CA ASP A 173 -6.00 1.08 -20.35
C ASP A 173 -6.13 2.55 -19.91
N ALA A 174 -6.66 2.81 -18.73
CA ALA A 174 -6.72 4.16 -18.17
C ALA A 174 -5.32 4.76 -17.95
N GLY A 175 -4.33 3.92 -17.62
CA GLY A 175 -2.93 4.33 -17.46
C GLY A 175 -2.24 4.68 -18.79
N LYS A 176 -2.71 4.15 -19.91
CA LYS A 176 -2.10 4.40 -21.23
C LYS A 176 -2.14 5.89 -21.67
N ALA A 177 -3.07 6.67 -21.14
CA ALA A 177 -3.12 8.11 -21.40
C ALA A 177 -1.87 8.88 -20.91
N SER A 178 -1.08 8.28 -20.03
CA SER A 178 0.14 8.85 -19.43
C SER A 178 1.43 8.41 -20.11
N ARG A 179 1.37 7.91 -21.35
CA ARG A 179 2.51 7.29 -22.06
C ARG A 179 3.76 8.17 -22.14
N GLU A 180 3.60 9.49 -22.39
CA GLU A 180 4.74 10.41 -22.49
C GLU A 180 5.48 10.53 -21.14
N ALA A 181 4.73 10.70 -20.05
CA ALA A 181 5.30 10.76 -18.71
C ALA A 181 5.95 9.42 -18.30
N ILE A 182 5.33 8.29 -18.68
CA ILE A 182 5.89 6.96 -18.43
C ILE A 182 7.19 6.77 -19.24
N ALA A 183 7.27 7.31 -20.46
CA ALA A 183 8.47 7.19 -21.29
C ALA A 183 9.70 7.86 -20.65
N SER A 184 9.52 8.97 -19.92
CA SER A 184 10.60 9.63 -19.18
C SER A 184 11.22 8.70 -18.15
N ALA A 185 10.39 7.89 -17.48
CA ALA A 185 10.82 6.95 -16.45
C ALA A 185 11.73 5.81 -16.98
N GLN A 186 11.84 5.62 -18.30
CA GLN A 186 12.82 4.69 -18.87
C GLN A 186 14.27 5.17 -18.64
N LYS A 187 14.46 6.45 -18.31
CA LYS A 187 15.76 7.05 -17.97
C LYS A 187 15.98 7.15 -16.45
N SER A 188 15.03 6.69 -15.62
CA SER A 188 15.12 6.74 -14.17
C SER A 188 16.42 6.09 -13.68
N LYS A 189 17.01 6.62 -12.63
CA LYS A 189 18.16 6.02 -11.95
C LYS A 189 17.79 4.69 -11.28
N TYR A 190 16.52 4.47 -10.97
CA TYR A 190 16.02 3.27 -10.31
C TYR A 190 15.63 2.19 -11.34
N GLU A 191 16.29 1.04 -11.24
CA GLU A 191 16.11 -0.04 -12.23
C GLU A 191 14.67 -0.55 -12.32
N PHE A 192 14.00 -0.71 -11.18
CA PHE A 192 12.62 -1.19 -11.16
C PHE A 192 11.66 -0.22 -11.88
N SER A 193 11.83 1.09 -11.71
CA SER A 193 11.08 2.10 -12.46
C SER A 193 11.31 1.96 -13.97
N ARG A 194 12.57 1.80 -14.40
CA ARG A 194 12.90 1.55 -15.81
C ARG A 194 12.21 0.30 -16.37
N ARG A 195 12.20 -0.79 -15.61
CA ARG A 195 11.54 -2.05 -16.02
C ARG A 195 10.05 -1.89 -16.21
N ILE A 196 9.37 -1.24 -15.26
CA ILE A 196 7.92 -0.97 -15.35
C ILE A 196 7.63 -0.06 -16.53
N ALA A 197 8.38 1.03 -16.67
CA ALA A 197 8.20 1.99 -17.78
C ALA A 197 8.35 1.31 -19.16
N ARG A 198 9.34 0.43 -19.32
CA ARG A 198 9.51 -0.34 -20.57
C ARG A 198 8.30 -1.21 -20.86
N ARG A 199 7.78 -1.96 -19.87
CA ARG A 199 6.58 -2.81 -20.07
C ARG A 199 5.35 -2.00 -20.48
N LEU A 200 5.18 -0.81 -19.92
CA LEU A 200 4.03 0.05 -20.19
C LEU A 200 4.10 0.73 -21.55
N THR A 201 5.30 0.94 -22.11
CA THR A 201 5.49 1.62 -23.40
C THR A 201 5.59 0.65 -24.58
N THR A 202 5.84 -0.65 -24.34
CA THR A 202 5.94 -1.69 -25.37
C THR A 202 4.63 -2.40 -25.70
N LYS A 203 3.58 -2.16 -24.94
CA LYS A 203 2.21 -2.62 -25.18
C LYS A 203 1.34 -1.50 -25.73
#